data_bfe5a771b27f4bf930aa37436b324856
#
_entry.id   bfe5a771b27f4bf930aa37436b324856
#
_cell.length_a   1.000
_cell.length_b   1.000
_cell.length_c   1.000
_cell.angle_alpha   90.00
_cell.angle_beta   90.00
_cell.angle_gamma   90.00
#
_symmetry.space_group_name_H-M   'P 1'
#
loop_
_entity.id
_entity.type
_entity.pdbx_description
1 polymer ?
#
loop_
_entity_poly.entity_id
_entity_poly.type
_entity_poly.pdbx_seq_one_letter_code
_entity_poly.pdbx_strand_id
1 'polypeptide(L)'
;MGPTGPTGPELDNNYALVVNQATDISSGNVIPLALQFSGGTPNITVSNATITLPSPGTYYVSFSLTGRFGVNQNGSIIPIINGVPQDRLAPTNNTNSVNSDITIQDGTLIQTSTDSTVQFLYTGSTAVSRANFFVSVFKVSNV
;
A
#
# COMPACT_ATOMS: atom_id res chain seq x y z
N MET A 1 -13.86 -45.36 -17.23
CA MET A 1 -13.45 -44.01 -16.82
C MET A 1 -12.48 -44.11 -15.64
N GLY A 2 -11.35 -43.46 -15.73
CA GLY A 2 -10.41 -43.37 -14.60
C GLY A 2 -10.88 -42.39 -13.53
N PRO A 3 -10.32 -42.43 -12.28
CA PRO A 3 -10.63 -41.50 -11.26
C PRO A 3 -10.22 -40.06 -11.66
N THR A 4 -11.05 -39.09 -11.32
CA THR A 4 -10.71 -37.68 -11.51
C THR A 4 -9.42 -37.36 -10.75
N GLY A 5 -8.45 -36.75 -11.42
CA GLY A 5 -7.20 -36.32 -10.75
C GLY A 5 -7.46 -35.39 -9.58
N PRO A 6 -6.50 -35.27 -8.64
CA PRO A 6 -6.66 -34.38 -7.51
C PRO A 6 -6.87 -32.95 -7.98
N THR A 7 -7.80 -32.25 -7.34
CA THR A 7 -7.99 -30.80 -7.53
C THR A 7 -6.69 -30.09 -7.13
N GLY A 8 -6.20 -29.20 -7.97
CA GLY A 8 -5.04 -28.37 -7.64
C GLY A 8 -5.27 -27.55 -6.37
N PRO A 9 -4.21 -27.08 -5.71
CA PRO A 9 -4.36 -26.25 -4.51
C PRO A 9 -5.17 -25.00 -4.83
N GLU A 10 -6.20 -24.73 -4.01
CA GLU A 10 -6.97 -23.50 -4.10
C GLU A 10 -6.09 -22.30 -3.75
N LEU A 11 -6.34 -21.17 -4.41
CA LEU A 11 -5.72 -19.89 -4.04
C LEU A 11 -6.27 -19.45 -2.69
N ASP A 12 -5.40 -19.20 -1.73
CA ASP A 12 -5.80 -18.58 -0.47
C ASP A 12 -6.27 -17.13 -0.75
N ASN A 13 -7.53 -16.87 -0.52
CA ASN A 13 -8.14 -15.57 -0.79
C ASN A 13 -7.77 -14.54 0.29
N ASN A 14 -6.49 -14.16 0.37
CA ASN A 14 -6.07 -13.08 1.25
C ASN A 14 -6.32 -11.73 0.59
N TYR A 15 -7.01 -10.85 1.32
CA TYR A 15 -7.23 -9.48 0.89
C TYR A 15 -7.31 -8.55 2.09
N ALA A 16 -7.02 -7.28 1.88
CA ALA A 16 -7.19 -6.24 2.90
C ALA A 16 -7.45 -4.88 2.26
N LEU A 17 -8.23 -4.06 2.94
CA LEU A 17 -8.31 -2.63 2.73
C LEU A 17 -7.76 -1.93 3.98
N VAL A 18 -6.80 -1.07 3.75
CA VAL A 18 -6.09 -0.32 4.79
C VAL A 18 -6.24 1.18 4.51
N VAL A 19 -6.48 1.96 5.54
CA VAL A 19 -6.72 3.41 5.42
C VAL A 19 -5.80 4.20 6.34
N ASN A 20 -5.58 5.47 6.03
CA ASN A 20 -4.82 6.36 6.92
C ASN A 20 -5.61 6.73 8.17
N GLN A 21 -4.88 6.97 9.27
CA GLN A 21 -5.44 7.45 10.53
C GLN A 21 -5.28 8.95 10.75
N ALA A 22 -4.50 9.63 9.90
CA ALA A 22 -4.23 11.06 10.03
C ALA A 22 -4.79 11.82 8.82
N THR A 23 -5.37 13.00 9.07
CA THR A 23 -5.87 13.89 8.01
C THR A 23 -4.76 14.76 7.42
N ASP A 24 -3.70 15.00 8.18
CA ASP A 24 -2.52 15.74 7.73
C ASP A 24 -1.29 14.84 7.83
N ILE A 25 -0.51 14.78 6.76
CA ILE A 25 0.68 13.94 6.69
C ILE A 25 1.88 14.85 6.41
N SER A 26 2.81 14.88 7.36
CA SER A 26 4.04 15.66 7.23
C SER A 26 5.05 14.95 6.34
N SER A 27 5.83 15.74 5.60
CA SER A 27 6.94 15.21 4.79
C SER A 27 7.98 14.52 5.66
N GLY A 28 8.50 13.40 5.18
CA GLY A 28 9.48 12.58 5.89
C GLY A 28 8.90 11.58 6.88
N ASN A 29 7.57 11.47 6.96
CA ASN A 29 6.91 10.55 7.87
C ASN A 29 6.29 9.35 7.16
N VAL A 30 6.35 8.21 7.83
CA VAL A 30 5.56 7.03 7.45
C VAL A 30 4.08 7.33 7.71
N ILE A 31 3.24 7.01 6.75
CA ILE A 31 1.79 7.26 6.83
C ILE A 31 1.17 6.35 7.89
N PRO A 32 0.52 6.88 8.93
CA PRO A 32 -0.18 6.06 9.92
C PRO A 32 -1.34 5.31 9.26
N LEU A 33 -1.41 4.00 9.49
CA LEU A 33 -2.37 3.11 8.85
C LEU A 33 -3.22 2.35 9.87
N ALA A 34 -4.47 2.10 9.48
CA ALA A 34 -5.38 1.20 10.17
C ALA A 34 -6.01 0.21 9.20
N LEU A 35 -6.22 -1.01 9.66
CA LEU A 35 -6.96 -2.02 8.93
C LEU A 35 -8.45 -1.66 8.92
N GLN A 36 -9.04 -1.54 7.73
CA GLN A 36 -10.48 -1.35 7.58
C GLN A 36 -11.20 -2.69 7.57
N PHE A 37 -10.72 -3.62 6.77
CA PHE A 37 -11.14 -5.02 6.77
C PHE A 37 -10.10 -5.91 6.08
N SER A 38 -10.13 -7.20 6.40
CA SER A 38 -9.32 -8.23 5.75
C SER A 38 -10.04 -9.57 5.73
N GLY A 39 -9.59 -10.47 4.87
CA GLY A 39 -10.06 -11.85 4.79
C GLY A 39 -8.93 -12.80 4.40
N GLY A 40 -9.20 -14.09 4.51
CA GLY A 40 -8.24 -15.17 4.25
C GLY A 40 -7.51 -15.65 5.50
N THR A 41 -6.80 -16.77 5.37
CA THR A 41 -6.03 -17.38 6.48
C THR A 41 -4.69 -17.88 5.93
N PRO A 42 -3.54 -17.46 6.52
CA PRO A 42 -3.39 -16.44 7.56
C PRO A 42 -3.75 -15.04 7.06
N ASN A 43 -4.28 -14.20 7.95
CA ASN A 43 -4.73 -12.85 7.59
C ASN A 43 -3.57 -11.89 7.32
N ILE A 44 -3.82 -10.93 6.42
CA ILE A 44 -3.02 -9.71 6.32
C ILE A 44 -3.30 -8.87 7.58
N THR A 45 -2.27 -8.38 8.23
CA THR A 45 -2.38 -7.60 9.47
C THR A 45 -1.77 -6.22 9.33
N VAL A 46 -2.22 -5.29 10.16
CA VAL A 46 -1.68 -3.93 10.24
C VAL A 46 -1.37 -3.58 11.68
N SER A 47 -0.15 -3.15 11.95
CA SER A 47 0.30 -2.70 13.26
C SER A 47 1.39 -1.63 13.10
N ASN A 48 1.30 -0.53 13.85
CA ASN A 48 2.29 0.56 13.82
C ASN A 48 2.63 1.03 12.40
N ALA A 49 1.61 1.36 11.59
CA ALA A 49 1.75 1.78 10.20
C ALA A 49 2.39 0.73 9.27
N THR A 50 2.49 -0.52 9.70
CA THR A 50 3.10 -1.63 8.97
C THR A 50 2.04 -2.65 8.58
N ILE A 51 1.96 -2.93 7.27
CA ILE A 51 1.16 -4.02 6.72
C ILE A 51 2.05 -5.26 6.67
N THR A 52 1.60 -6.38 7.23
CA THR A 52 2.30 -7.67 7.13
C THR A 52 1.57 -8.58 6.16
N LEU A 53 2.31 -9.02 5.13
CA LEU A 53 1.86 -9.96 4.11
C LEU A 53 2.32 -11.37 4.48
N PRO A 54 1.40 -12.30 4.74
CA PRO A 54 1.78 -13.69 5.06
C PRO A 54 2.46 -14.39 3.90
N SER A 55 3.45 -15.23 4.22
CA SER A 55 4.14 -16.09 3.26
C SER A 55 3.54 -17.51 3.24
N PRO A 56 3.72 -18.28 2.14
CA PRO A 56 4.22 -17.86 0.84
C PRO A 56 3.13 -17.18 0.01
N GLY A 57 3.51 -16.34 -0.92
CA GLY A 57 2.57 -15.79 -1.88
C GLY A 57 3.09 -14.62 -2.69
N THR A 58 2.34 -14.27 -3.72
CA THR A 58 2.52 -13.03 -4.46
C THR A 58 1.28 -12.18 -4.26
N TYR A 59 1.48 -10.93 -3.86
CA TYR A 59 0.42 -9.97 -3.55
C TYR A 59 0.47 -8.81 -4.53
N TYR A 60 -0.70 -8.39 -5.01
CA TYR A 60 -0.86 -7.11 -5.66
C TYR A 60 -1.21 -6.08 -4.58
N VAL A 61 -0.40 -5.03 -4.48
CA VAL A 61 -0.56 -3.93 -3.53
C VAL A 61 -0.75 -2.65 -4.33
N SER A 62 -1.92 -2.05 -4.25
CA SER A 62 -2.20 -0.75 -4.85
C SER A 62 -2.48 0.28 -3.78
N PHE A 63 -2.06 1.50 -4.02
CA PHE A 63 -2.23 2.60 -3.07
C PHE A 63 -2.58 3.91 -3.77
N SER A 64 -3.31 4.75 -3.07
CA SER A 64 -3.73 6.07 -3.56
C SER A 64 -3.77 7.08 -2.43
N LEU A 65 -3.11 8.20 -2.61
CA LEU A 65 -3.19 9.38 -1.76
C LEU A 65 -3.88 10.49 -2.52
N THR A 66 -4.98 11.00 -1.98
CA THR A 66 -5.60 12.26 -2.42
C THR A 66 -5.49 13.25 -1.29
N GLY A 67 -5.09 14.47 -1.59
CA GLY A 67 -4.97 15.50 -0.57
C GLY A 67 -4.73 16.87 -1.17
N ARG A 68 -4.77 17.87 -0.31
CA ARG A 68 -4.59 19.25 -0.71
C ARG A 68 -3.15 19.69 -0.59
N PHE A 69 -2.64 20.22 -1.68
CA PHE A 69 -1.31 20.80 -1.79
C PHE A 69 -1.42 22.30 -2.10
N GLY A 70 -0.42 23.06 -1.66
CA GLY A 70 -0.31 24.49 -2.02
C GLY A 70 0.21 24.70 -3.45
N VAL A 71 0.52 25.94 -3.76
CA VAL A 71 1.07 26.32 -5.07
C VAL A 71 2.50 25.85 -5.22
N ASN A 72 2.86 25.34 -6.40
CA ASN A 72 4.21 24.87 -6.75
C ASN A 72 4.78 23.86 -5.72
N GLN A 73 3.93 22.97 -5.24
CA GLN A 73 4.33 21.93 -4.30
C GLN A 73 4.36 20.58 -5.00
N ASN A 74 5.18 19.70 -4.48
CA ASN A 74 5.27 18.32 -4.92
C ASN A 74 5.08 17.35 -3.76
N GLY A 75 4.69 16.14 -4.11
CA GLY A 75 4.59 15.05 -3.17
C GLY A 75 4.91 13.73 -3.85
N SER A 76 5.43 12.80 -3.09
CA SER A 76 5.73 11.43 -3.51
C SER A 76 5.40 10.45 -2.39
N ILE A 77 4.97 9.26 -2.78
CA ILE A 77 4.79 8.13 -1.87
C ILE A 77 5.88 7.11 -2.17
N ILE A 78 6.67 6.76 -1.18
CA ILE A 78 7.74 5.76 -1.33
C ILE A 78 7.33 4.50 -0.56
N PRO A 79 7.01 3.39 -1.25
CA PRO A 79 6.81 2.11 -0.57
C PRO A 79 8.10 1.65 0.10
N ILE A 80 7.99 1.16 1.34
CA ILE A 80 9.09 0.55 2.09
C ILE A 80 8.76 -0.92 2.26
N ILE A 81 9.51 -1.81 1.61
CA ILE A 81 9.29 -3.25 1.64
C ILE A 81 10.42 -3.89 2.45
N ASN A 82 10.06 -4.61 3.51
CA ASN A 82 11.03 -5.21 4.44
C ASN A 82 12.09 -4.23 4.95
N GLY A 83 11.66 -3.00 5.24
CA GLY A 83 12.53 -1.94 5.72
C GLY A 83 13.37 -1.24 4.63
N VAL A 84 13.24 -1.63 3.36
CA VAL A 84 14.00 -1.08 2.25
C VAL A 84 13.11 -0.15 1.42
N PRO A 85 13.42 1.16 1.32
CA PRO A 85 12.70 2.08 0.46
C PRO A 85 12.80 1.70 -1.02
N GLN A 86 11.67 1.79 -1.73
CA GLN A 86 11.54 1.44 -3.14
C GLN A 86 11.41 2.70 -4.00
N ASP A 87 12.50 3.45 -4.15
CA ASP A 87 12.49 4.75 -4.85
C ASP A 87 12.05 4.64 -6.32
N ARG A 88 12.28 3.49 -6.96
CA ARG A 88 11.86 3.24 -8.34
C ARG A 88 10.36 3.02 -8.48
N LEU A 89 9.66 2.74 -7.37
CA LEU A 89 8.21 2.55 -7.31
C LEU A 89 7.51 3.77 -6.70
N ALA A 90 8.19 4.91 -6.62
CA ALA A 90 7.69 6.09 -5.96
C ALA A 90 6.97 7.04 -6.94
N PRO A 91 5.64 6.99 -7.03
CA PRO A 91 4.88 7.94 -7.83
C PRO A 91 5.01 9.35 -7.24
N THR A 92 5.14 10.33 -8.11
CA THR A 92 5.27 11.75 -7.75
C THR A 92 4.24 12.57 -8.49
N ASN A 93 3.70 13.60 -7.84
CA ASN A 93 2.84 14.59 -8.48
C ASN A 93 3.18 16.00 -8.02
N ASN A 94 2.85 16.97 -8.84
CA ASN A 94 3.13 18.38 -8.62
C ASN A 94 1.86 19.23 -8.78
N THR A 95 1.81 20.33 -8.05
CA THR A 95 0.81 21.38 -8.26
C THR A 95 1.41 22.59 -8.94
N ASN A 96 0.75 23.09 -9.98
CA ASN A 96 1.15 24.30 -10.70
C ASN A 96 0.20 25.47 -10.46
N SER A 97 -0.88 25.25 -9.75
CA SER A 97 -1.94 26.24 -9.52
C SER A 97 -2.31 26.35 -8.03
N VAL A 98 -3.13 27.31 -7.70
CA VAL A 98 -3.56 27.61 -6.32
C VAL A 98 -4.25 26.41 -5.68
N ASN A 99 -3.79 26.01 -4.49
CA ASN A 99 -4.42 25.04 -3.58
C ASN A 99 -5.33 24.02 -4.27
N SER A 100 -4.74 23.04 -4.93
CA SER A 100 -5.49 21.99 -5.60
C SER A 100 -5.39 20.65 -4.88
N ASP A 101 -6.44 19.86 -4.99
CA ASP A 101 -6.38 18.47 -4.59
C ASP A 101 -5.68 17.68 -5.70
N ILE A 102 -4.69 16.90 -5.34
CA ILE A 102 -3.99 16.01 -6.27
C ILE A 102 -4.05 14.57 -5.77
N THR A 103 -3.93 13.65 -6.72
CA THR A 103 -3.86 12.22 -6.44
C THR A 103 -2.49 11.67 -6.80
N ILE A 104 -1.90 10.91 -5.88
CA ILE A 104 -0.66 10.15 -6.09
C ILE A 104 -1.01 8.69 -5.90
N GLN A 105 -0.87 7.88 -6.95
CA GLN A 105 -1.28 6.48 -6.92
C GLN A 105 -0.35 5.60 -7.74
N ASP A 106 -0.21 4.36 -7.31
CA ASP A 106 0.48 3.30 -8.04
C ASP A 106 0.09 1.92 -7.49
N GLY A 107 0.65 0.88 -8.10
CA GLY A 107 0.51 -0.49 -7.64
C GLY A 107 1.71 -1.33 -8.03
N THR A 108 2.00 -2.35 -7.23
CA THR A 108 3.11 -3.26 -7.46
C THR A 108 2.79 -4.68 -7.04
N LEU A 109 3.56 -5.62 -7.55
CA LEU A 109 3.55 -7.02 -7.10
C LEU A 109 4.67 -7.24 -6.09
N ILE A 110 4.34 -7.89 -4.99
CA ILE A 110 5.30 -8.28 -3.93
C ILE A 110 5.24 -9.78 -3.76
N GLN A 111 6.36 -10.45 -4.03
CA GLN A 111 6.51 -11.88 -3.78
C GLN A 111 7.12 -12.10 -2.39
N THR A 112 6.50 -12.98 -1.61
CA THR A 112 6.90 -13.27 -0.23
C THR A 112 7.38 -14.72 -0.11
N SER A 113 8.63 -14.93 0.24
CA SER A 113 9.17 -16.24 0.66
C SER A 113 9.13 -16.40 2.20
N THR A 114 9.20 -15.29 2.90
CA THR A 114 8.94 -15.13 4.34
C THR A 114 7.93 -14.00 4.51
N ASP A 115 7.30 -13.89 5.66
CA ASP A 115 6.38 -12.80 5.92
C ASP A 115 7.05 -11.46 5.63
N SER A 116 6.39 -10.64 4.82
CA SER A 116 6.96 -9.38 4.32
C SER A 116 6.18 -8.19 4.88
N THR A 117 6.90 -7.12 5.19
CA THR A 117 6.31 -5.88 5.70
C THR A 117 6.26 -4.82 4.62
N VAL A 118 5.19 -4.01 4.63
CA VAL A 118 5.01 -2.89 3.72
C VAL A 118 4.61 -1.65 4.52
N GLN A 119 5.32 -0.56 4.31
CA GLN A 119 5.03 0.76 4.84
C GLN A 119 5.05 1.76 3.68
N PHE A 120 4.51 2.95 3.90
CA PHE A 120 4.49 4.03 2.92
C PHE A 120 5.02 5.31 3.54
N LEU A 121 6.08 5.83 2.96
CA LEU A 121 6.70 7.10 3.35
C LEU A 121 6.18 8.21 2.43
N TYR A 122 5.62 9.26 3.02
CA TYR A 122 5.32 10.47 2.28
C TYR A 122 6.53 11.41 2.31
N THR A 123 6.93 11.91 1.15
CA THR A 123 7.92 12.98 1.00
C THR A 123 7.37 14.06 0.08
N GLY A 124 7.66 15.30 0.38
CA GLY A 124 7.21 16.42 -0.43
C GLY A 124 7.80 17.73 0.05
N SER A 125 7.52 18.79 -0.69
CA SER A 125 7.95 20.15 -0.35
C SER A 125 7.25 20.68 0.91
N THR A 126 6.05 20.19 1.21
CA THR A 126 5.30 20.49 2.43
C THR A 126 4.46 19.30 2.88
N ALA A 127 3.79 19.44 4.03
CA ALA A 127 2.75 18.50 4.44
C ALA A 127 1.57 18.51 3.46
N VAL A 128 0.94 17.35 3.31
CA VAL A 128 -0.35 17.23 2.63
C VAL A 128 -1.46 17.37 3.68
N SER A 129 -2.45 18.20 3.41
CA SER A 129 -3.63 18.36 4.25
C SER A 129 -4.86 17.69 3.65
N ARG A 130 -5.84 17.38 4.49
CA ARG A 130 -7.06 16.67 4.08
C ARG A 130 -6.73 15.36 3.37
N ALA A 131 -5.69 14.69 3.83
CA ALA A 131 -5.18 13.48 3.22
C ALA A 131 -6.18 12.33 3.35
N ASN A 132 -6.43 11.67 2.22
CA ASN A 132 -7.16 10.42 2.15
C ASN A 132 -6.25 9.42 1.45
N PHE A 133 -5.72 8.47 2.22
CA PHE A 133 -4.82 7.44 1.73
C PHE A 133 -5.42 6.07 1.98
N PHE A 134 -5.42 5.22 0.98
CA PHE A 134 -5.82 3.84 1.14
C PHE A 134 -4.88 2.89 0.40
N VAL A 135 -4.81 1.67 0.90
CA VAL A 135 -4.05 0.57 0.32
C VAL A 135 -4.98 -0.62 0.16
N SER A 136 -5.06 -1.14 -1.05
CA SER A 136 -5.76 -2.40 -1.35
C SER A 136 -4.74 -3.49 -1.60
N VAL A 137 -4.93 -4.62 -0.95
CA VAL A 137 -4.03 -5.77 -1.05
C VAL A 137 -4.82 -7.01 -1.45
N PHE A 138 -4.32 -7.72 -2.45
CA PHE A 138 -4.89 -8.99 -2.91
C PHE A 138 -3.78 -10.01 -3.16
N LYS A 139 -3.96 -11.21 -2.62
CA LYS A 139 -3.10 -12.34 -2.99
C LYS A 139 -3.47 -12.83 -4.39
N VAL A 140 -2.49 -12.88 -5.28
CA VAL A 140 -2.69 -13.28 -6.69
C VAL A 140 -2.06 -14.63 -7.02
N SER A 141 -1.19 -15.15 -6.15
CA SER A 141 -0.58 -16.46 -6.28
C SER A 141 -0.13 -17.00 -4.92
N ASN A 142 -0.09 -18.33 -4.76
CA ASN A 142 0.44 -19.00 -3.57
C ASN A 142 1.97 -19.16 -3.59
N VAL A 143 2.58 -18.65 -4.62
CA VAL A 143 4.06 -18.67 -4.78
C VAL A 143 4.57 -17.32 -5.20
#